data_8413c54aacaa5cbd4ef1099a7b54d786
#
_entry.id   8413c54aacaa5cbd4ef1099a7b54d786
#
_cell.length_a   1.000
_cell.length_b   1.000
_cell.length_c   1.000
_cell.angle_alpha   90.00
_cell.angle_beta   90.00
_cell.angle_gamma   90.00
#
_symmetry.space_group_name_H-M   'P 1'
#
loop_
_entity.id
_entity.type
_entity.pdbx_description
1 polymer ?
#
loop_
_entity_poly.entity_id
_entity_poly.type
_entity_poly.pdbx_seq_one_letter_code
_entity_poly.pdbx_strand_id
1 'polypeptide(L)'
;VILTVWQRDVTFASGTLAGVTDGKMPLIAKVATSVSKTAAALSRAAGRGDGSVIGGWIGLKIDPDLLAHLASGRAVALVSGTNGKTTTTRLTAAAVGVLGRVATNSFGANMPTGHTSALAREGHTPFAVLEVDEHYLAQVIDATRPKVVALLNLSRDQLDRAKEVAMMAQLWKTTLAGHPEIKVVANADDPMVVWAASASPQTTWFSAGQRWLDDSFVCPESGHPIERAQGEWWCTGCPLRRPRPQWVVEDEGVIDPRGDWHLVKLQLPGKVNIGNAATALAVAGEFGVRPIEALPRLARVASIAGRYAQVDKDGRNIRLLLAKNPASWLEAFDMADQAPTLLSINARDPDGLDTSWLYDVDFSPLRDRPVLITGDRAYDLAVRLQVNQVPFRHVQSFDEALAAVPPGRLEVIANYTAFQDIRAELDRVN
;
A
#
# COMPACT_ATOMS: atom_id res chain seq x y z
N VAL A 1 19.36 -10.53 12.99
CA VAL A 1 19.36 -11.90 13.56
C VAL A 1 18.01 -12.25 14.25
N ILE A 2 17.23 -11.27 14.70
CA ILE A 2 15.94 -11.55 15.40
C ILE A 2 14.75 -11.67 14.43
N LEU A 3 14.81 -11.12 13.23
CA LEU A 3 13.72 -11.19 12.24
C LEU A 3 13.66 -12.50 11.44
N THR A 4 14.77 -13.21 11.28
CA THR A 4 14.84 -14.45 10.49
C THR A 4 14.22 -15.66 11.21
N VAL A 5 13.95 -15.60 12.50
CA VAL A 5 13.36 -16.71 13.29
C VAL A 5 11.82 -16.71 13.22
N TRP A 6 11.19 -15.66 12.68
CA TRP A 6 9.76 -15.42 12.77
C TRP A 6 8.94 -15.87 11.54
N GLN A 7 9.61 -16.37 10.49
CA GLN A 7 8.96 -16.84 9.25
C GLN A 7 8.58 -18.34 9.25
N ARG A 8 8.65 -19.03 10.41
CA ARG A 8 8.11 -20.40 10.45
C ARG A 8 6.59 -20.34 10.53
N ASP A 9 5.99 -20.87 9.48
CA ASP A 9 4.59 -21.08 9.21
C ASP A 9 3.77 -21.41 10.46
N VAL A 10 2.86 -20.50 10.83
CA VAL A 10 1.70 -20.87 11.61
C VAL A 10 0.73 -21.50 10.60
N THR A 11 0.85 -22.82 10.41
CA THR A 11 -0.18 -23.59 9.70
C THR A 11 -1.45 -23.52 10.52
N PHE A 12 -2.40 -22.70 10.04
CA PHE A 12 -3.76 -22.73 10.56
C PHE A 12 -4.41 -24.04 10.07
N ALA A 13 -4.84 -24.85 11.00
CA ALA A 13 -5.68 -25.99 10.66
C ALA A 13 -6.94 -25.45 9.96
N SER A 14 -7.29 -26.02 8.80
CA SER A 14 -8.57 -25.81 8.14
C SER A 14 -9.67 -26.48 8.99
N GLY A 15 -9.99 -25.82 10.11
CA GLY A 15 -11.12 -26.15 10.95
C GLY A 15 -12.38 -25.61 10.29
N THR A 16 -13.28 -26.49 9.90
CA THR A 16 -14.66 -26.18 9.52
C THR A 16 -15.26 -25.23 10.57
N LEU A 17 -15.57 -24.00 10.17
CA LEU A 17 -16.29 -23.01 10.98
C LEU A 17 -17.72 -23.52 11.28
N ALA A 18 -17.83 -24.42 12.25
CA ALA A 18 -19.09 -24.78 12.86
C ALA A 18 -19.38 -23.76 13.97
N GLY A 19 -20.38 -22.89 13.73
CA GLY A 19 -21.10 -22.19 14.81
C GLY A 19 -20.59 -20.81 15.18
N VAL A 20 -20.77 -19.80 14.32
CA VAL A 20 -20.96 -18.43 14.83
C VAL A 20 -22.44 -18.31 15.22
N THR A 21 -22.76 -18.76 16.40
CA THR A 21 -24.06 -18.55 17.04
C THR A 21 -23.95 -17.40 18.03
N ASP A 22 -24.92 -16.49 17.94
CA ASP A 22 -25.20 -15.42 18.92
C ASP A 22 -24.03 -14.52 19.32
N GLY A 23 -23.93 -13.36 18.73
CA GLY A 23 -23.36 -12.03 19.11
C GLY A 23 -22.37 -11.85 20.28
N LYS A 24 -21.97 -12.90 21.01
CA LYS A 24 -21.06 -12.81 22.16
C LYS A 24 -19.70 -13.44 21.82
N MET A 25 -18.67 -12.60 21.86
CA MET A 25 -17.29 -13.05 21.74
C MET A 25 -16.98 -14.18 22.73
N PRO A 26 -16.40 -15.32 22.29
CA PRO A 26 -16.01 -16.44 23.15
C PRO A 26 -15.08 -16.00 24.29
N LEU A 27 -15.10 -16.74 25.42
CA LEU A 27 -14.24 -16.39 26.57
C LEU A 27 -12.75 -16.43 26.20
N ILE A 28 -12.33 -17.43 25.42
CA ILE A 28 -10.94 -17.54 24.95
C ILE A 28 -10.53 -16.32 24.12
N ALA A 29 -11.40 -15.84 23.23
CA ALA A 29 -11.16 -14.64 22.43
C ALA A 29 -11.05 -13.37 23.29
N LYS A 30 -11.84 -13.26 24.36
CA LYS A 30 -11.73 -12.15 25.32
C LYS A 30 -10.38 -12.18 26.05
N VAL A 31 -9.96 -13.34 26.52
CA VAL A 31 -8.65 -13.54 27.17
C VAL A 31 -7.53 -13.21 26.18
N ALA A 32 -7.57 -13.79 24.98
CA ALA A 32 -6.60 -13.55 23.92
C ALA A 32 -6.51 -12.05 23.55
N THR A 33 -7.66 -11.37 23.44
CA THR A 33 -7.71 -9.92 23.20
C THR A 33 -7.03 -9.11 24.31
N SER A 34 -7.30 -9.46 25.57
CA SER A 34 -6.71 -8.75 26.72
C SER A 34 -5.19 -8.96 26.80
N VAL A 35 -4.73 -10.19 26.59
CA VAL A 35 -3.31 -10.51 26.55
C VAL A 35 -2.61 -9.82 25.37
N SER A 36 -3.23 -9.82 24.19
CA SER A 36 -2.74 -9.11 22.99
C SER A 36 -2.52 -7.62 23.26
N LYS A 37 -3.51 -6.95 23.89
CA LYS A 37 -3.39 -5.52 24.27
C LYS A 37 -2.27 -5.27 25.24
N THR A 38 -2.14 -6.09 26.27
CA THR A 38 -1.11 -5.97 27.30
C THR A 38 0.29 -6.18 26.70
N ALA A 39 0.46 -7.21 25.87
CA ALA A 39 1.74 -7.48 25.21
C ALA A 39 2.15 -6.34 24.27
N ALA A 40 1.21 -5.78 23.51
CA ALA A 40 1.45 -4.62 22.66
C ALA A 40 1.84 -3.37 23.49
N ALA A 41 1.18 -3.14 24.63
CA ALA A 41 1.50 -2.04 25.53
C ALA A 41 2.90 -2.17 26.16
N LEU A 42 3.26 -3.38 26.60
CA LEU A 42 4.59 -3.67 27.15
C LEU A 42 5.71 -3.51 26.11
N SER A 43 5.47 -3.94 24.86
CA SER A 43 6.42 -3.75 23.76
C SER A 43 6.71 -2.26 23.51
N ARG A 44 5.67 -1.43 23.47
CA ARG A 44 5.82 0.04 23.36
C ARG A 44 6.58 0.65 24.53
N ALA A 45 6.22 0.27 25.76
CA ALA A 45 6.87 0.76 26.96
C ALA A 45 8.36 0.38 27.03
N ALA A 46 8.72 -0.78 26.47
CA ALA A 46 10.10 -1.26 26.37
C ALA A 46 10.88 -0.67 25.18
N GLY A 47 10.30 0.25 24.38
CA GLY A 47 10.93 0.85 23.21
C GLY A 47 11.22 -0.15 22.05
N ARG A 48 10.55 -1.32 22.04
CA ARG A 48 10.75 -2.39 21.04
C ARG A 48 9.78 -2.30 19.87
N GLY A 49 9.51 -1.09 19.38
CA GLY A 49 8.57 -0.83 18.31
C GLY A 49 7.16 -0.51 18.80
N ASP A 50 6.21 -0.33 17.87
CA ASP A 50 4.82 0.08 18.14
C ASP A 50 3.93 -1.02 18.75
N GLY A 51 4.45 -2.24 18.89
CA GLY A 51 3.73 -3.39 19.44
C GLY A 51 2.65 -3.96 18.49
N SER A 52 2.58 -3.48 17.24
CA SER A 52 1.53 -3.87 16.28
C SER A 52 1.59 -5.35 15.88
N VAL A 53 2.76 -5.95 15.86
CA VAL A 53 2.95 -7.36 15.45
C VAL A 53 2.91 -8.29 16.65
N ILE A 54 3.62 -7.96 17.75
CA ILE A 54 3.78 -8.87 18.89
C ILE A 54 2.47 -9.15 19.62
N GLY A 55 1.63 -8.12 19.76
CA GLY A 55 0.32 -8.27 20.39
C GLY A 55 -0.57 -9.25 19.62
N GLY A 56 -0.65 -9.09 18.30
CA GLY A 56 -1.43 -9.99 17.45
C GLY A 56 -0.89 -11.40 17.41
N TRP A 57 0.44 -11.56 17.38
CA TRP A 57 1.08 -12.88 17.39
C TRP A 57 0.75 -13.66 18.67
N ILE A 58 0.86 -13.04 19.84
CA ILE A 58 0.50 -13.67 21.11
C ILE A 58 -1.00 -14.00 21.14
N GLY A 59 -1.84 -13.06 20.69
CA GLY A 59 -3.29 -13.27 20.62
C GLY A 59 -3.68 -14.48 19.78
N LEU A 60 -3.11 -14.60 18.57
CA LEU A 60 -3.35 -15.73 17.65
C LEU A 60 -2.75 -17.06 18.14
N LYS A 61 -1.74 -17.04 19.02
CA LYS A 61 -1.25 -18.26 19.68
C LYS A 61 -2.21 -18.78 20.74
N ILE A 62 -2.97 -17.90 21.40
CA ILE A 62 -3.99 -18.26 22.41
C ILE A 62 -5.30 -18.66 21.73
N ASP A 63 -5.70 -17.90 20.71
CA ASP A 63 -6.92 -18.14 19.94
C ASP A 63 -6.60 -17.98 18.44
N PRO A 64 -6.39 -19.08 17.69
CA PRO A 64 -6.11 -19.06 16.25
C PRO A 64 -7.18 -18.34 15.43
N ASP A 65 -8.43 -18.33 15.88
CA ASP A 65 -9.57 -17.67 15.22
C ASP A 65 -9.80 -16.24 15.71
N LEU A 66 -8.88 -15.67 16.49
CA LEU A 66 -9.04 -14.36 17.10
C LEU A 66 -9.33 -13.25 16.08
N LEU A 67 -8.71 -13.31 14.89
CA LEU A 67 -8.97 -12.33 13.83
C LEU A 67 -10.45 -12.38 13.40
N ALA A 68 -11.01 -13.56 13.20
CA ALA A 68 -12.41 -13.74 12.84
C ALA A 68 -13.36 -13.27 13.96
N HIS A 69 -13.04 -13.60 15.21
CA HIS A 69 -13.83 -13.15 16.36
C HIS A 69 -13.81 -11.62 16.49
N LEU A 70 -12.65 -10.97 16.26
CA LEU A 70 -12.52 -9.51 16.30
C LEU A 70 -13.19 -8.82 15.10
N ALA A 71 -13.22 -9.45 13.93
CA ALA A 71 -13.87 -8.91 12.75
C ALA A 71 -15.40 -9.05 12.81
N SER A 72 -15.90 -10.03 13.57
CA SER A 72 -17.34 -10.30 13.71
C SER A 72 -18.12 -9.05 14.15
N GLY A 73 -19.25 -8.80 13.48
CA GLY A 73 -20.12 -7.65 13.75
C GLY A 73 -19.59 -6.31 13.21
N ARG A 74 -18.46 -6.31 12.47
CA ARG A 74 -17.95 -5.14 11.77
C ARG A 74 -18.19 -5.23 10.27
N ALA A 75 -18.49 -4.11 9.64
CA ALA A 75 -18.45 -4.03 8.19
C ALA A 75 -16.99 -3.75 7.77
N VAL A 76 -16.34 -4.75 7.14
CA VAL A 76 -14.91 -4.74 6.83
C VAL A 76 -14.69 -4.39 5.37
N ALA A 77 -13.72 -3.51 5.09
CA ALA A 77 -13.10 -3.32 3.79
C ALA A 77 -11.63 -3.76 3.84
N LEU A 78 -11.16 -4.44 2.81
CA LEU A 78 -9.77 -4.80 2.62
C LEU A 78 -9.18 -4.02 1.45
N VAL A 79 -7.92 -3.61 1.57
CA VAL A 79 -7.17 -2.92 0.50
C VAL A 79 -5.88 -3.68 0.26
N SER A 80 -5.71 -4.21 -0.97
CA SER A 80 -4.53 -4.95 -1.37
C SER A 80 -3.98 -4.46 -2.73
N GLY A 81 -2.72 -4.75 -3.00
CA GLY A 81 -1.97 -4.34 -4.19
C GLY A 81 -0.52 -4.04 -3.86
N THR A 82 0.36 -4.06 -4.83
CA THR A 82 1.80 -3.86 -4.61
C THR A 82 2.11 -2.45 -4.12
N ASN A 83 1.52 -1.43 -4.75
CA ASN A 83 1.73 -0.02 -4.41
C ASN A 83 0.42 0.67 -4.01
N GLY A 84 0.52 1.73 -3.20
CA GLY A 84 -0.63 2.55 -2.82
C GLY A 84 -1.47 2.03 -1.64
N LYS A 85 -1.24 0.80 -1.15
CA LYS A 85 -2.03 0.16 -0.07
C LYS A 85 -2.28 1.07 1.13
N THR A 86 -1.22 1.55 1.76
CA THR A 86 -1.29 2.36 2.99
C THR A 86 -2.05 3.66 2.77
N THR A 87 -1.76 4.34 1.67
CA THR A 87 -2.42 5.60 1.32
C THR A 87 -3.91 5.39 1.08
N THR A 88 -4.26 4.41 0.25
CA THR A 88 -5.65 4.07 -0.05
C THR A 88 -6.40 3.64 1.20
N THR A 89 -5.80 2.83 2.07
CA THR A 89 -6.40 2.42 3.35
C THR A 89 -6.70 3.62 4.25
N ARG A 90 -5.76 4.58 4.36
CA ARG A 90 -5.96 5.82 5.13
C ARG A 90 -7.07 6.69 4.57
N LEU A 91 -7.07 6.89 3.25
CA LEU A 91 -8.13 7.66 2.57
C LEU A 91 -9.49 6.96 2.70
N THR A 92 -9.54 5.64 2.51
CA THR A 92 -10.77 4.84 2.69
C THR A 92 -11.29 4.91 4.12
N ALA A 93 -10.40 4.77 5.12
CA ALA A 93 -10.79 4.89 6.52
C ALA A 93 -11.33 6.30 6.85
N ALA A 94 -10.75 7.36 6.26
CA ALA A 94 -11.25 8.71 6.39
C ALA A 94 -12.64 8.88 5.74
N ALA A 95 -12.84 8.32 4.54
CA ALA A 95 -14.12 8.36 3.83
C ALA A 95 -15.21 7.60 4.55
N VAL A 96 -14.98 6.33 4.92
CA VAL A 96 -15.92 5.49 5.68
C VAL A 96 -16.18 6.07 7.07
N GLY A 97 -15.21 6.82 7.62
CA GLY A 97 -15.32 7.54 8.88
C GLY A 97 -16.49 8.55 8.95
N VAL A 98 -17.12 8.89 7.82
CA VAL A 98 -18.40 9.65 7.79
C VAL A 98 -19.49 8.91 8.56
N LEU A 99 -19.52 7.57 8.47
CA LEU A 99 -20.55 6.72 9.06
C LEU A 99 -20.29 6.40 10.54
N GLY A 100 -19.06 6.53 11.02
CA GLY A 100 -18.71 6.20 12.39
C GLY A 100 -17.22 5.89 12.58
N ARG A 101 -16.86 5.34 13.75
CA ARG A 101 -15.48 4.96 14.07
C ARG A 101 -15.01 3.80 13.19
N VAL A 102 -13.79 3.90 12.68
CA VAL A 102 -13.15 2.92 11.81
C VAL A 102 -11.88 2.41 12.46
N ALA A 103 -11.75 1.09 12.59
CA ALA A 103 -10.48 0.45 12.95
C ALA A 103 -9.59 0.31 11.71
N THR A 104 -8.29 0.52 11.87
CA THR A 104 -7.32 0.37 10.78
C THR A 104 -5.94 -0.03 11.30
N ASN A 105 -5.18 -0.76 10.48
CA ASN A 105 -3.79 -1.15 10.74
C ASN A 105 -2.78 -0.11 10.21
N SER A 106 -2.98 1.15 10.57
CA SER A 106 -2.31 2.34 10.03
C SER A 106 -0.77 2.37 10.09
N PHE A 107 -0.11 1.38 10.67
CA PHE A 107 1.35 1.32 10.81
C PHE A 107 2.03 0.39 9.80
N GLY A 108 1.34 0.00 8.72
CA GLY A 108 1.91 -0.89 7.69
C GLY A 108 2.05 -2.36 8.11
N ALA A 109 1.47 -2.75 9.25
CA ALA A 109 1.40 -4.14 9.68
C ALA A 109 0.26 -4.86 8.93
N ASN A 110 0.52 -5.26 7.68
CA ASN A 110 -0.45 -5.73 6.68
C ASN A 110 -0.63 -7.26 6.64
N MET A 111 -0.16 -7.95 7.69
CA MET A 111 -0.31 -9.40 7.88
C MET A 111 -1.36 -9.70 8.97
N PRO A 112 -1.86 -10.95 9.09
CA PRO A 112 -2.89 -11.34 10.08
C PRO A 112 -2.57 -10.93 11.52
N THR A 113 -1.31 -10.98 11.93
CA THR A 113 -0.85 -10.52 13.26
C THR A 113 -1.09 -9.01 13.45
N GLY A 114 -0.81 -8.21 12.44
CA GLY A 114 -1.05 -6.76 12.46
C GLY A 114 -2.54 -6.43 12.50
N HIS A 115 -3.35 -7.12 11.69
CA HIS A 115 -4.82 -6.96 11.69
C HIS A 115 -5.42 -7.28 13.04
N THR A 116 -5.02 -8.42 13.64
CA THR A 116 -5.47 -8.85 14.97
C THR A 116 -5.13 -7.80 16.03
N SER A 117 -3.90 -7.31 16.02
CA SER A 117 -3.45 -6.26 16.95
C SER A 117 -4.24 -4.96 16.79
N ALA A 118 -4.48 -4.54 15.54
CA ALA A 118 -5.22 -3.32 15.22
C ALA A 118 -6.69 -3.43 15.69
N LEU A 119 -7.38 -4.51 15.35
CA LEU A 119 -8.77 -4.72 15.75
C LEU A 119 -8.92 -4.89 17.27
N ALA A 120 -7.95 -5.54 17.93
CA ALA A 120 -7.94 -5.64 19.39
C ALA A 120 -7.77 -4.25 20.05
N ARG A 121 -6.83 -3.43 19.55
CA ARG A 121 -6.53 -2.10 20.09
C ARG A 121 -7.75 -1.17 20.03
N GLU A 122 -8.40 -1.10 18.87
CA GLU A 122 -9.51 -0.16 18.64
C GLU A 122 -10.80 -0.54 19.38
N GLY A 123 -10.85 -1.73 19.98
CA GLY A 123 -12.06 -2.20 20.67
C GLY A 123 -13.24 -2.37 19.71
N HIS A 124 -14.46 -2.14 20.19
CA HIS A 124 -15.66 -2.28 19.36
C HIS A 124 -15.85 -1.04 18.49
N THR A 125 -15.64 -1.21 17.16
CA THR A 125 -15.93 -0.20 16.13
C THR A 125 -16.86 -0.85 15.09
N PRO A 126 -17.83 -0.12 14.53
CA PRO A 126 -18.76 -0.69 13.54
C PRO A 126 -18.10 -0.97 12.19
N PHE A 127 -16.98 -0.31 11.90
CA PHE A 127 -16.28 -0.41 10.63
C PHE A 127 -14.81 -0.77 10.84
N ALA A 128 -14.23 -1.48 9.85
CA ALA A 128 -12.80 -1.69 9.74
C ALA A 128 -12.35 -1.52 8.29
N VAL A 129 -11.21 -0.85 8.08
CA VAL A 129 -10.54 -0.75 6.79
C VAL A 129 -9.10 -1.21 7.00
N LEU A 130 -8.75 -2.33 6.37
CA LEU A 130 -7.48 -3.02 6.62
C LEU A 130 -6.63 -3.07 5.36
N GLU A 131 -5.38 -2.63 5.47
CA GLU A 131 -4.34 -2.88 4.49
C GLU A 131 -3.92 -4.34 4.56
N VAL A 132 -3.91 -5.06 3.43
CA VAL A 132 -3.59 -6.48 3.37
C VAL A 132 -2.46 -6.72 2.37
N ASP A 133 -1.43 -7.44 2.80
CA ASP A 133 -0.39 -7.94 1.92
C ASP A 133 -0.97 -8.94 0.92
N GLU A 134 -0.50 -8.92 -0.31
CA GLU A 134 -1.03 -9.68 -1.44
C GLU A 134 -1.10 -11.18 -1.18
N HIS A 135 -0.11 -11.71 -0.45
CA HIS A 135 0.01 -13.15 -0.13
C HIS A 135 -1.01 -13.60 0.92
N TYR A 136 -1.45 -12.68 1.79
CA TYR A 136 -2.36 -12.99 2.88
C TYR A 136 -3.82 -12.68 2.56
N LEU A 137 -4.12 -12.16 1.35
CA LEU A 137 -5.47 -11.72 1.00
C LEU A 137 -6.51 -12.83 1.18
N ALA A 138 -6.24 -14.05 0.71
CA ALA A 138 -7.13 -15.19 0.85
C ALA A 138 -7.45 -15.48 2.32
N GLN A 139 -6.40 -15.61 3.15
CA GLN A 139 -6.54 -15.89 4.57
C GLN A 139 -7.33 -14.81 5.31
N VAL A 140 -7.10 -13.53 4.97
CA VAL A 140 -7.78 -12.41 5.62
C VAL A 140 -9.24 -12.30 5.16
N ILE A 141 -9.54 -12.63 3.90
CA ILE A 141 -10.92 -12.73 3.39
C ILE A 141 -11.69 -13.80 4.18
N ASP A 142 -11.13 -15.02 4.29
CA ASP A 142 -11.75 -16.12 5.03
C ASP A 142 -12.06 -15.74 6.49
N ALA A 143 -11.08 -15.11 7.17
CA ALA A 143 -11.21 -14.72 8.56
C ALA A 143 -12.18 -13.56 8.78
N THR A 144 -12.16 -12.53 7.90
CA THR A 144 -12.90 -11.29 8.16
C THR A 144 -14.24 -11.19 7.43
N ARG A 145 -14.46 -12.01 6.40
CA ARG A 145 -15.65 -11.96 5.52
C ARG A 145 -16.01 -10.53 5.14
N PRO A 146 -15.12 -9.86 4.39
CA PRO A 146 -15.26 -8.44 4.15
C PRO A 146 -16.48 -8.12 3.28
N LYS A 147 -17.04 -6.95 3.47
CA LYS A 147 -18.10 -6.41 2.59
C LYS A 147 -17.54 -6.05 1.22
N VAL A 148 -16.30 -5.53 1.18
CA VAL A 148 -15.65 -5.07 -0.05
C VAL A 148 -14.14 -5.31 0.01
N VAL A 149 -13.56 -5.68 -1.13
CA VAL A 149 -12.11 -5.80 -1.34
C VAL A 149 -11.70 -4.82 -2.44
N ALA A 150 -10.72 -3.96 -2.17
CA ALA A 150 -10.08 -3.10 -3.16
C ALA A 150 -8.78 -3.73 -3.67
N LEU A 151 -8.64 -3.84 -4.99
CA LEU A 151 -7.47 -4.35 -5.69
C LEU A 151 -6.83 -3.24 -6.53
N LEU A 152 -5.63 -2.79 -6.12
CA LEU A 152 -5.01 -1.57 -6.67
C LEU A 152 -4.18 -1.85 -7.91
N ASN A 153 -3.13 -2.63 -7.78
CA ASN A 153 -2.18 -2.97 -8.84
C ASN A 153 -1.37 -4.21 -8.44
N LEU A 154 -0.80 -4.88 -9.44
CA LEU A 154 0.15 -5.96 -9.26
C LEU A 154 1.41 -5.66 -10.06
N SER A 155 2.53 -5.51 -9.37
CA SER A 155 3.86 -5.34 -9.96
C SER A 155 4.91 -6.08 -9.12
N ARG A 156 6.11 -6.25 -9.66
CA ARG A 156 7.24 -6.80 -8.90
C ARG A 156 7.55 -5.90 -7.71
N ASP A 157 7.62 -6.46 -6.51
CA ASP A 157 7.97 -5.71 -5.29
C ASP A 157 9.42 -5.92 -4.88
N GLN A 158 9.84 -7.17 -4.69
CA GLN A 158 11.22 -7.56 -4.36
C GLN A 158 11.57 -8.79 -5.18
N LEU A 159 12.63 -8.71 -5.99
CA LEU A 159 13.01 -9.77 -6.93
C LEU A 159 13.42 -11.08 -6.23
N ASP A 160 14.01 -10.99 -5.06
CA ASP A 160 14.46 -12.14 -4.26
C ASP A 160 13.34 -12.84 -3.47
N ARG A 161 12.16 -12.23 -3.37
CA ARG A 161 10.98 -12.77 -2.64
C ARG A 161 9.75 -12.95 -3.52
N ALA A 162 9.80 -12.52 -4.77
CA ALA A 162 8.63 -12.43 -5.61
C ALA A 162 8.23 -13.80 -6.15
N LYS A 163 7.02 -14.24 -5.80
CA LYS A 163 6.22 -15.03 -6.73
C LYS A 163 5.99 -14.16 -7.96
N GLU A 164 6.02 -14.78 -9.14
CA GLU A 164 5.69 -14.06 -10.35
C GLU A 164 4.35 -13.34 -10.21
N VAL A 165 4.24 -12.15 -10.76
CA VAL A 165 3.03 -11.30 -10.71
C VAL A 165 1.77 -12.08 -11.16
N ALA A 166 1.93 -12.91 -12.20
CA ALA A 166 0.85 -13.78 -12.69
C ALA A 166 0.40 -14.83 -11.66
N MET A 167 1.32 -15.38 -10.84
CA MET A 167 0.94 -16.32 -9.77
C MET A 167 0.14 -15.62 -8.67
N MET A 168 0.46 -14.38 -8.38
CA MET A 168 -0.30 -13.56 -7.43
C MET A 168 -1.69 -13.24 -7.96
N ALA A 169 -1.80 -12.86 -9.23
CA ALA A 169 -3.07 -12.64 -9.90
C ALA A 169 -3.93 -13.93 -9.91
N GLN A 170 -3.32 -15.10 -10.13
CA GLN A 170 -3.99 -16.40 -10.06
C GLN A 170 -4.51 -16.71 -8.64
N LEU A 171 -3.71 -16.41 -7.61
CA LEU A 171 -4.14 -16.58 -6.22
C LEU A 171 -5.39 -15.74 -5.93
N TRP A 172 -5.37 -14.47 -6.32
CA TRP A 172 -6.51 -13.57 -6.17
C TRP A 172 -7.73 -14.04 -6.96
N LYS A 173 -7.54 -14.47 -8.21
CA LYS A 173 -8.62 -15.01 -9.06
C LYS A 173 -9.31 -16.20 -8.39
N THR A 174 -8.51 -17.15 -7.90
CA THR A 174 -9.04 -18.34 -7.22
C THR A 174 -9.78 -17.98 -5.93
N THR A 175 -9.22 -17.06 -5.14
CA THR A 175 -9.84 -16.57 -3.90
C THR A 175 -11.19 -15.91 -4.18
N LEU A 176 -11.26 -14.99 -5.14
CA LEU A 176 -12.49 -14.28 -5.48
C LEU A 176 -13.57 -15.19 -6.06
N ALA A 177 -13.17 -16.22 -6.85
CA ALA A 177 -14.10 -17.23 -7.34
C ALA A 177 -14.78 -18.02 -6.20
N GLY A 178 -14.07 -18.21 -5.08
CA GLY A 178 -14.61 -18.86 -3.87
C GLY A 178 -15.55 -17.96 -3.03
N HIS A 179 -15.60 -16.65 -3.32
CA HIS A 179 -16.34 -15.66 -2.53
C HIS A 179 -17.22 -14.73 -3.39
N PRO A 180 -18.21 -15.26 -4.13
CA PRO A 180 -19.03 -14.46 -5.05
C PRO A 180 -19.91 -13.40 -4.36
N GLU A 181 -20.07 -13.48 -3.05
CA GLU A 181 -20.81 -12.51 -2.23
C GLU A 181 -20.05 -11.21 -1.96
N ILE A 182 -18.72 -11.23 -2.11
CA ILE A 182 -17.87 -10.08 -1.81
C ILE A 182 -17.92 -9.10 -2.98
N LYS A 183 -18.13 -7.81 -2.67
CA LYS A 183 -17.97 -6.74 -3.65
C LYS A 183 -16.48 -6.45 -3.88
N VAL A 184 -16.12 -6.25 -5.13
CA VAL A 184 -14.73 -5.94 -5.53
C VAL A 184 -14.67 -4.54 -6.13
N VAL A 185 -13.75 -3.71 -5.68
CA VAL A 185 -13.38 -2.44 -6.31
C VAL A 185 -12.00 -2.65 -6.93
N ALA A 186 -11.89 -2.66 -8.26
CA ALA A 186 -10.68 -3.08 -8.94
C ALA A 186 -10.21 -2.08 -10.01
N ASN A 187 -8.90 -2.01 -10.18
CA ASN A 187 -8.26 -1.16 -11.18
C ASN A 187 -8.47 -1.74 -12.59
N ALA A 188 -9.18 -0.98 -13.43
CA ALA A 188 -9.43 -1.34 -14.83
C ALA A 188 -8.19 -1.23 -15.72
N ASP A 189 -7.18 -0.48 -15.29
CA ASP A 189 -6.00 -0.19 -16.10
C ASP A 189 -4.92 -1.28 -16.02
N ASP A 190 -4.97 -2.13 -14.98
CA ASP A 190 -4.01 -3.21 -14.76
C ASP A 190 -4.54 -4.56 -15.25
N PRO A 191 -3.97 -5.15 -16.33
CA PRO A 191 -4.43 -6.44 -16.89
C PRO A 191 -4.40 -7.59 -15.87
N MET A 192 -3.44 -7.61 -14.94
CA MET A 192 -3.32 -8.66 -13.92
C MET A 192 -4.45 -8.55 -12.91
N VAL A 193 -4.78 -7.32 -12.48
CA VAL A 193 -5.90 -7.04 -11.58
C VAL A 193 -7.23 -7.34 -12.25
N VAL A 194 -7.40 -6.94 -13.51
CA VAL A 194 -8.63 -7.24 -14.28
C VAL A 194 -8.84 -8.74 -14.42
N TRP A 195 -7.79 -9.48 -14.76
CA TRP A 195 -7.87 -10.93 -14.86
C TRP A 195 -8.26 -11.59 -13.53
N ALA A 196 -7.67 -11.15 -12.42
CA ALA A 196 -8.00 -11.66 -11.10
C ALA A 196 -9.45 -11.32 -10.70
N ALA A 197 -9.85 -10.05 -10.87
CA ALA A 197 -11.16 -9.56 -10.47
C ALA A 197 -12.30 -10.05 -11.38
N SER A 198 -12.00 -10.54 -12.60
CA SER A 198 -12.99 -11.12 -13.52
C SER A 198 -13.69 -12.36 -12.95
N ALA A 199 -13.14 -12.98 -11.91
CA ALA A 199 -13.76 -14.08 -11.19
C ALA A 199 -14.89 -13.65 -10.24
N SER A 200 -15.00 -12.36 -9.91
CA SER A 200 -16.09 -11.82 -9.09
C SER A 200 -17.25 -11.33 -9.95
N PRO A 201 -18.51 -11.71 -9.64
CA PRO A 201 -19.69 -11.19 -10.34
C PRO A 201 -20.06 -9.76 -9.93
N GLN A 202 -19.42 -9.20 -8.88
CA GLN A 202 -19.75 -7.92 -8.28
C GLN A 202 -18.56 -6.96 -8.26
N THR A 203 -18.01 -6.66 -9.45
CA THR A 203 -16.84 -5.78 -9.59
C THR A 203 -17.24 -4.38 -10.04
N THR A 204 -16.84 -3.39 -9.26
CA THR A 204 -16.83 -1.97 -9.61
C THR A 204 -15.43 -1.59 -10.07
N TRP A 205 -15.31 -1.05 -11.28
CA TRP A 205 -14.03 -0.71 -11.90
C TRP A 205 -13.70 0.76 -11.71
N PHE A 206 -12.45 1.04 -11.31
CA PHE A 206 -11.91 2.41 -11.34
C PHE A 206 -10.74 2.51 -12.33
N SER A 207 -10.49 3.71 -12.82
CA SER A 207 -9.37 4.05 -13.69
C SER A 207 -8.65 5.28 -13.17
N ALA A 208 -7.33 5.18 -13.05
CA ALA A 208 -6.44 6.27 -12.64
C ALA A 208 -5.22 6.41 -13.57
N GLY A 209 -5.20 5.62 -14.65
CA GLY A 209 -4.05 5.43 -15.51
C GLY A 209 -3.03 4.46 -14.92
N GLN A 210 -2.38 3.68 -15.78
CA GLN A 210 -1.26 2.82 -15.40
C GLN A 210 0.01 3.34 -16.04
N ARG A 211 1.01 3.67 -15.23
CA ARG A 211 2.30 4.20 -15.70
C ARG A 211 3.34 3.11 -15.87
N TRP A 212 3.40 2.17 -14.92
CA TRP A 212 4.28 1.01 -14.99
C TRP A 212 3.62 -0.11 -15.77
N LEU A 213 4.15 -0.45 -16.94
CA LEU A 213 3.55 -1.40 -17.88
C LEU A 213 4.33 -2.72 -17.99
N ASP A 214 5.60 -2.73 -17.59
CA ASP A 214 6.53 -3.82 -17.86
C ASP A 214 6.17 -5.14 -17.17
N ASP A 215 5.40 -5.09 -16.09
CA ASP A 215 4.95 -6.30 -15.41
C ASP A 215 3.64 -6.87 -15.95
N SER A 216 3.05 -6.22 -16.98
CA SER A 216 1.75 -6.60 -17.53
C SER A 216 1.69 -6.55 -19.06
N PHE A 217 2.80 -6.83 -19.74
CA PHE A 217 2.83 -6.90 -21.20
C PHE A 217 2.43 -8.27 -21.76
N VAL A 218 2.38 -9.32 -20.93
CA VAL A 218 1.93 -10.67 -21.28
C VAL A 218 0.61 -10.97 -20.57
N CYS A 219 -0.34 -11.50 -21.30
CA CYS A 219 -1.65 -11.89 -20.79
C CYS A 219 -1.54 -13.08 -19.83
N PRO A 220 -2.04 -12.98 -18.59
CA PRO A 220 -1.99 -14.08 -17.62
C PRO A 220 -2.92 -15.26 -17.98
N GLU A 221 -3.91 -15.04 -18.84
CA GLU A 221 -4.83 -16.08 -19.29
C GLU A 221 -4.26 -16.91 -20.44
N SER A 222 -3.70 -16.24 -21.48
CA SER A 222 -3.35 -16.89 -22.74
C SER A 222 -1.86 -16.87 -23.08
N GLY A 223 -1.04 -16.11 -22.35
CA GLY A 223 0.38 -15.93 -22.66
C GLY A 223 0.67 -15.04 -23.87
N HIS A 224 -0.37 -14.47 -24.52
CA HIS A 224 -0.18 -13.56 -25.65
C HIS A 224 0.09 -12.12 -25.21
N PRO A 225 0.66 -11.29 -26.10
CA PRO A 225 0.91 -9.88 -25.80
C PRO A 225 -0.36 -9.10 -25.41
N ILE A 226 -0.20 -8.16 -24.50
CA ILE A 226 -1.18 -7.11 -24.21
C ILE A 226 -0.83 -5.89 -25.04
N GLU A 227 -1.72 -5.52 -25.95
CA GLU A 227 -1.62 -4.28 -26.73
C GLU A 227 -2.32 -3.13 -26.02
N ARG A 228 -1.80 -1.90 -26.24
CA ARG A 228 -2.31 -0.68 -25.63
C ARG A 228 -2.39 0.44 -26.65
N ALA A 229 -3.55 1.10 -26.72
CA ALA A 229 -3.74 2.29 -27.55
C ALA A 229 -4.83 3.19 -26.94
N GLN A 230 -4.60 4.51 -26.96
CA GLN A 230 -5.59 5.53 -26.58
C GLN A 230 -6.21 5.31 -25.18
N GLY A 231 -5.42 4.84 -24.21
CA GLY A 231 -5.89 4.55 -22.85
C GLY A 231 -6.64 3.21 -22.69
N GLU A 232 -6.81 2.46 -23.77
CA GLU A 232 -7.37 1.11 -23.76
C GLU A 232 -6.27 0.05 -23.83
N TRP A 233 -6.58 -1.17 -23.39
CA TRP A 233 -5.72 -2.33 -23.56
C TRP A 233 -6.53 -3.60 -23.85
N TRP A 234 -5.92 -4.55 -24.56
CA TRP A 234 -6.54 -5.85 -24.89
C TRP A 234 -5.47 -6.94 -25.10
N CYS A 235 -5.85 -8.17 -24.85
CA CYS A 235 -5.04 -9.32 -25.20
C CYS A 235 -5.21 -9.66 -26.68
N THR A 236 -4.11 -10.01 -27.38
CA THR A 236 -4.15 -10.39 -28.80
C THR A 236 -4.62 -11.84 -29.03
N GLY A 237 -4.65 -12.69 -27.98
CA GLY A 237 -4.96 -14.11 -28.10
C GLY A 237 -6.21 -14.59 -27.34
N CYS A 238 -6.87 -13.73 -26.54
CA CYS A 238 -8.10 -14.10 -25.84
C CYS A 238 -9.00 -12.88 -25.62
N PRO A 239 -10.26 -13.05 -25.10
CA PRO A 239 -11.20 -11.94 -24.89
C PRO A 239 -10.83 -10.95 -23.79
N LEU A 240 -9.75 -11.18 -23.04
CA LEU A 240 -9.36 -10.30 -21.94
C LEU A 240 -9.02 -8.89 -22.47
N ARG A 241 -9.69 -7.91 -21.93
CA ARG A 241 -9.53 -6.48 -22.29
C ARG A 241 -9.88 -5.57 -21.13
N ARG A 242 -9.53 -4.30 -21.25
CA ARG A 242 -9.91 -3.29 -20.29
C ARG A 242 -11.43 -3.20 -20.14
N PRO A 243 -11.97 -3.37 -18.92
CA PRO A 243 -13.39 -3.14 -18.68
C PRO A 243 -13.69 -1.63 -18.65
N ARG A 244 -14.94 -1.25 -18.94
CA ARG A 244 -15.37 0.14 -18.81
C ARG A 244 -15.38 0.54 -17.33
N PRO A 245 -14.59 1.54 -16.92
CA PRO A 245 -14.58 1.98 -15.52
C PRO A 245 -15.83 2.80 -15.18
N GLN A 246 -16.32 2.65 -13.94
CA GLN A 246 -17.39 3.46 -13.37
C GLN A 246 -16.85 4.69 -12.63
N TRP A 247 -15.63 4.59 -12.10
CA TRP A 247 -14.92 5.70 -11.46
C TRP A 247 -13.71 6.06 -12.31
N VAL A 248 -13.60 7.32 -12.71
CA VAL A 248 -12.51 7.74 -13.62
C VAL A 248 -11.80 8.95 -13.03
N VAL A 249 -10.47 8.87 -12.94
CA VAL A 249 -9.65 10.03 -12.63
C VAL A 249 -9.50 10.88 -13.89
N GLU A 250 -9.89 12.13 -13.80
CA GLU A 250 -9.73 13.12 -14.86
C GLU A 250 -9.19 14.42 -14.28
N ASP A 251 -8.04 14.85 -14.75
CA ASP A 251 -7.28 16.00 -14.24
C ASP A 251 -7.04 15.93 -12.70
N GLU A 252 -7.55 16.91 -11.96
CA GLU A 252 -7.46 16.99 -10.50
C GLU A 252 -8.73 16.47 -9.80
N GLY A 253 -9.53 15.69 -10.49
CA GLY A 253 -10.82 15.22 -10.01
C GLY A 253 -11.12 13.76 -10.33
N VAL A 254 -12.31 13.35 -9.93
CA VAL A 254 -12.86 12.03 -10.13
C VAL A 254 -14.28 12.14 -10.66
N ILE A 255 -14.58 11.42 -11.73
CA ILE A 255 -15.94 11.21 -12.23
C ILE A 255 -16.51 9.99 -11.53
N ASP A 256 -17.70 10.12 -10.94
CA ASP A 256 -18.41 9.05 -10.27
C ASP A 256 -19.31 8.24 -11.25
N PRO A 257 -19.93 7.13 -10.81
CA PRO A 257 -20.80 6.31 -11.66
C PRO A 257 -22.05 7.01 -12.23
N ARG A 258 -22.39 8.21 -11.72
CA ARG A 258 -23.50 9.03 -12.23
C ARG A 258 -23.05 9.99 -13.33
N GLY A 259 -21.71 10.11 -13.51
CA GLY A 259 -21.11 11.08 -14.41
C GLY A 259 -20.82 12.44 -13.78
N ASP A 260 -20.97 12.56 -12.45
CA ASP A 260 -20.67 13.80 -11.73
C ASP A 260 -19.16 13.90 -11.51
N TRP A 261 -18.56 15.04 -11.88
CA TRP A 261 -17.15 15.33 -11.64
C TRP A 261 -16.95 15.96 -10.26
N HIS A 262 -15.97 15.48 -9.52
CA HIS A 262 -15.66 15.91 -8.16
C HIS A 262 -14.19 16.32 -8.07
N LEU A 263 -13.91 17.58 -7.72
CA LEU A 263 -12.56 18.05 -7.45
C LEU A 263 -11.99 17.36 -6.19
N VAL A 264 -10.80 16.77 -6.32
CA VAL A 264 -10.10 16.05 -5.23
C VAL A 264 -8.95 16.91 -4.71
N LYS A 265 -9.18 17.61 -3.60
CA LYS A 265 -8.13 18.39 -2.92
C LYS A 265 -7.50 17.54 -1.81
N LEU A 266 -6.25 17.15 -1.98
CA LEU A 266 -5.46 16.42 -0.98
C LEU A 266 -4.28 17.26 -0.51
N GLN A 267 -3.81 16.99 0.71
CA GLN A 267 -2.52 17.47 1.18
C GLN A 267 -1.35 16.57 0.73
N LEU A 268 -1.67 15.39 0.22
CA LEU A 268 -0.71 14.44 -0.32
C LEU A 268 -0.37 14.82 -1.77
N PRO A 269 0.93 14.92 -2.13
CA PRO A 269 1.36 15.31 -3.47
C PRO A 269 1.15 14.21 -4.50
N GLY A 270 1.11 14.60 -5.78
CA GLY A 270 1.17 13.70 -6.94
C GLY A 270 -0.18 13.15 -7.40
N LYS A 271 -0.28 12.95 -8.72
CA LYS A 271 -1.50 12.43 -9.38
C LYS A 271 -1.89 11.03 -8.90
N VAL A 272 -0.92 10.20 -8.52
CA VAL A 272 -1.18 8.88 -7.95
C VAL A 272 -2.11 8.93 -6.74
N ASN A 273 -2.05 9.99 -5.94
CA ASN A 273 -2.91 10.14 -4.77
C ASN A 273 -4.36 10.50 -5.14
N ILE A 274 -4.61 11.09 -6.31
CA ILE A 274 -5.96 11.24 -6.85
C ILE A 274 -6.53 9.87 -7.20
N GLY A 275 -5.72 8.97 -7.78
CA GLY A 275 -6.11 7.57 -8.02
C GLY A 275 -6.42 6.80 -6.73
N ASN A 276 -5.58 6.96 -5.70
CA ASN A 276 -5.83 6.39 -4.37
C ASN A 276 -7.14 6.94 -3.77
N ALA A 277 -7.45 8.22 -3.98
CA ALA A 277 -8.70 8.85 -3.55
C ALA A 277 -9.91 8.32 -4.35
N ALA A 278 -9.78 8.13 -5.66
CA ALA A 278 -10.82 7.53 -6.50
C ALA A 278 -11.21 6.14 -5.99
N THR A 279 -10.20 5.31 -5.68
CA THR A 279 -10.42 4.00 -5.07
C THR A 279 -11.09 4.12 -3.71
N ALA A 280 -10.65 5.05 -2.86
CA ALA A 280 -11.24 5.27 -1.54
C ALA A 280 -12.71 5.70 -1.64
N LEU A 281 -13.05 6.57 -2.60
CA LEU A 281 -14.43 6.99 -2.88
C LEU A 281 -15.28 5.83 -3.38
N ALA A 282 -14.75 5.00 -4.29
CA ALA A 282 -15.43 3.82 -4.80
C ALA A 282 -15.74 2.81 -3.69
N VAL A 283 -14.75 2.52 -2.82
CA VAL A 283 -14.94 1.65 -1.65
C VAL A 283 -15.97 2.25 -0.68
N ALA A 284 -15.87 3.54 -0.37
CA ALA A 284 -16.81 4.22 0.53
C ALA A 284 -18.24 4.25 -0.05
N GLY A 285 -18.37 4.32 -1.37
CA GLY A 285 -19.66 4.18 -2.08
C GLY A 285 -20.34 2.84 -1.81
N GLU A 286 -19.57 1.75 -1.67
CA GLU A 286 -20.11 0.43 -1.31
C GLU A 286 -20.65 0.39 0.14
N PHE A 287 -20.26 1.33 0.98
CA PHE A 287 -20.84 1.57 2.32
C PHE A 287 -22.00 2.56 2.31
N GLY A 288 -22.30 3.17 1.16
CA GLY A 288 -23.36 4.17 0.99
C GLY A 288 -22.93 5.62 1.26
N VAL A 289 -21.60 5.88 1.33
CA VAL A 289 -21.06 7.24 1.50
C VAL A 289 -20.99 7.92 0.13
N ARG A 290 -21.54 9.13 0.04
CA ARG A 290 -21.47 9.94 -1.19
C ARG A 290 -20.13 10.70 -1.27
N PRO A 291 -19.62 10.99 -2.49
CA PRO A 291 -18.36 11.74 -2.65
C PRO A 291 -18.33 13.06 -1.89
N ILE A 292 -19.42 13.82 -1.93
CA ILE A 292 -19.53 15.12 -1.24
C ILE A 292 -19.35 15.03 0.29
N GLU A 293 -19.67 13.89 0.89
CA GLU A 293 -19.52 13.63 2.32
C GLU A 293 -18.11 13.18 2.66
N ALA A 294 -17.48 12.41 1.75
CA ALA A 294 -16.14 11.85 1.94
C ALA A 294 -15.02 12.87 1.67
N LEU A 295 -15.12 13.66 0.60
CA LEU A 295 -14.06 14.57 0.14
C LEU A 295 -13.53 15.52 1.21
N PRO A 296 -14.36 16.16 2.06
CA PRO A 296 -13.84 17.01 3.13
C PRO A 296 -12.99 16.25 4.17
N ARG A 297 -13.21 14.95 4.31
CA ARG A 297 -12.40 14.08 5.20
C ARG A 297 -11.11 13.67 4.55
N LEU A 298 -11.12 13.32 3.26
CA LEU A 298 -9.93 13.03 2.49
C LEU A 298 -8.96 14.22 2.51
N ALA A 299 -9.45 15.44 2.34
CA ALA A 299 -8.67 16.66 2.37
C ALA A 299 -7.90 16.92 3.69
N ARG A 300 -8.29 16.26 4.78
CA ARG A 300 -7.61 16.37 6.09
C ARG A 300 -6.49 15.35 6.29
N VAL A 301 -6.31 14.42 5.36
CA VAL A 301 -5.21 13.43 5.43
C VAL A 301 -3.92 14.12 4.98
N ALA A 302 -3.10 14.53 5.94
CA ALA A 302 -1.91 15.35 5.70
C ALA A 302 -0.61 14.53 5.58
N SER A 303 -0.57 13.32 6.14
CA SER A 303 0.64 12.49 6.15
C SER A 303 0.30 11.00 6.12
N ILE A 304 1.21 10.22 5.56
CA ILE A 304 1.16 8.77 5.56
C ILE A 304 2.43 8.28 6.27
N ALA A 305 2.27 7.73 7.46
CA ALA A 305 3.40 7.26 8.26
C ALA A 305 4.25 6.26 7.46
N GLY A 306 5.58 6.48 7.43
CA GLY A 306 6.53 5.60 6.77
C GLY A 306 6.57 5.67 5.23
N ARG A 307 5.83 6.60 4.58
CA ARG A 307 5.82 6.73 3.10
C ARG A 307 6.01 8.15 2.60
N TYR A 308 5.57 9.14 3.38
CA TYR A 308 5.68 10.55 3.05
C TYR A 308 5.84 11.36 4.32
N ALA A 309 6.83 12.25 4.32
CA ALA A 309 7.01 13.24 5.37
C ALA A 309 7.47 14.56 4.75
N GLN A 310 7.06 15.66 5.38
CA GLN A 310 7.57 16.99 5.11
C GLN A 310 8.05 17.60 6.42
N VAL A 311 9.29 18.09 6.43
CA VAL A 311 9.95 18.63 7.62
C VAL A 311 10.71 19.89 7.23
N ASP A 312 10.57 20.94 8.04
CA ASP A 312 11.38 22.15 7.91
C ASP A 312 12.60 22.03 8.84
N LYS A 313 13.81 22.11 8.27
CA LYS A 313 15.08 22.03 9.01
C LYS A 313 16.11 22.97 8.39
N ASP A 314 16.76 23.81 9.19
CA ASP A 314 17.86 24.70 8.79
C ASP A 314 17.53 25.56 7.55
N GLY A 315 16.33 26.13 7.49
CA GLY A 315 15.83 26.92 6.37
C GLY A 315 15.52 26.12 5.10
N ARG A 316 15.48 24.79 5.19
CA ARG A 316 15.13 23.88 4.09
C ARG A 316 13.81 23.21 4.37
N ASN A 317 12.95 23.18 3.36
CA ASN A 317 11.72 22.40 3.38
C ASN A 317 12.03 21.02 2.73
N ILE A 318 12.21 20.01 3.56
CA ILE A 318 12.62 18.67 3.17
C ILE A 318 11.37 17.82 2.96
N ARG A 319 11.23 17.27 1.75
CA ARG A 319 10.17 16.32 1.44
C ARG A 319 10.75 14.93 1.23
N LEU A 320 10.37 14.00 2.09
CA LEU A 320 10.86 12.63 2.11
C LEU A 320 9.84 11.69 1.51
N LEU A 321 10.20 11.01 0.43
CA LEU A 321 9.38 10.11 -0.37
C LEU A 321 9.96 8.68 -0.31
N LEU A 322 9.10 7.70 -0.01
CA LEU A 322 9.47 6.29 -0.08
C LEU A 322 9.24 5.75 -1.49
N ALA A 323 10.28 5.13 -2.07
CA ALA A 323 10.21 4.40 -3.33
C ALA A 323 10.99 3.07 -3.20
N LYS A 324 10.30 1.92 -3.34
CA LYS A 324 10.88 0.58 -3.04
C LYS A 324 11.00 -0.34 -4.26
N ASN A 325 10.35 -0.01 -5.36
CA ASN A 325 10.35 -0.78 -6.62
C ASN A 325 10.22 0.17 -7.82
N PRO A 326 10.48 -0.27 -9.07
CA PRO A 326 10.48 0.59 -10.24
C PRO A 326 9.21 1.42 -10.40
N ALA A 327 8.04 0.83 -10.19
CA ALA A 327 6.75 1.55 -10.29
C ALA A 327 6.68 2.72 -9.30
N SER A 328 7.10 2.50 -8.05
CA SER A 328 7.08 3.55 -7.01
C SER A 328 8.15 4.64 -7.24
N TRP A 329 9.25 4.34 -7.94
CA TRP A 329 10.22 5.36 -8.35
C TRP A 329 9.65 6.31 -9.39
N LEU A 330 8.90 5.80 -10.39
CA LEU A 330 8.19 6.65 -11.35
C LEU A 330 7.20 7.59 -10.66
N GLU A 331 6.46 7.08 -9.67
CA GLU A 331 5.53 7.89 -8.88
C GLU A 331 6.26 8.94 -8.05
N ALA A 332 7.41 8.59 -7.45
CA ALA A 332 8.20 9.53 -6.66
C ALA A 332 8.78 10.65 -7.51
N PHE A 333 9.22 10.37 -8.75
CA PHE A 333 9.69 11.40 -9.68
C PHE A 333 8.59 12.41 -10.05
N ASP A 334 7.34 11.93 -10.20
CA ASP A 334 6.20 12.81 -10.45
C ASP A 334 5.81 13.66 -9.24
N MET A 335 5.98 13.10 -8.04
CA MET A 335 5.72 13.83 -6.82
C MET A 335 6.80 14.88 -6.53
N ALA A 336 8.04 14.63 -6.96
CA ALA A 336 9.17 15.51 -6.71
C ALA A 336 9.11 16.77 -7.59
N ASP A 337 9.31 17.94 -6.97
CA ASP A 337 9.47 19.20 -7.68
C ASP A 337 10.83 19.28 -8.40
N GLN A 338 11.03 20.31 -9.23
CA GLN A 338 12.32 20.59 -9.91
C GLN A 338 13.38 21.15 -8.94
N ALA A 339 13.39 20.66 -7.71
CA ALA A 339 14.33 21.04 -6.66
C ALA A 339 15.55 20.10 -6.62
N PRO A 340 16.62 20.47 -5.91
CA PRO A 340 17.71 19.55 -5.59
C PRO A 340 17.13 18.24 -5.01
N THR A 341 17.66 17.11 -5.47
CA THR A 341 17.13 15.79 -5.11
C THR A 341 18.24 14.92 -4.53
N LEU A 342 18.02 14.41 -3.31
CA LEU A 342 18.84 13.37 -2.70
C LEU A 342 18.21 12.01 -2.95
N LEU A 343 18.95 11.08 -3.54
CA LEU A 343 18.59 9.70 -3.70
C LEU A 343 19.35 8.85 -2.68
N SER A 344 18.66 7.99 -1.93
CA SER A 344 19.28 7.12 -0.94
C SER A 344 18.79 5.70 -1.04
N ILE A 345 19.70 4.74 -1.23
CA ILE A 345 19.38 3.32 -1.40
C ILE A 345 20.24 2.47 -0.49
N ASN A 346 19.60 1.64 0.30
CA ASN A 346 20.19 0.57 1.07
C ASN A 346 19.81 -0.80 0.47
N ALA A 347 20.48 -1.88 0.90
CA ALA A 347 20.11 -3.26 0.58
C ALA A 347 20.22 -4.10 1.85
N ARG A 348 19.30 -3.87 2.77
CA ARG A 348 19.18 -4.60 4.03
C ARG A 348 18.01 -5.57 3.96
N ASP A 349 17.92 -6.52 4.89
CA ASP A 349 16.83 -7.52 4.91
C ASP A 349 15.43 -6.97 4.63
N PRO A 350 15.02 -5.79 5.19
CA PRO A 350 13.69 -5.23 4.89
C PRO A 350 13.56 -4.64 3.48
N ASP A 351 14.66 -4.24 2.82
CA ASP A 351 14.65 -3.67 1.46
C ASP A 351 14.65 -4.75 0.38
N GLY A 352 15.08 -5.97 0.71
CA GLY A 352 15.56 -6.96 -0.23
C GLY A 352 17.04 -6.73 -0.56
N LEU A 353 17.81 -7.80 -0.67
CA LEU A 353 19.26 -7.74 -0.90
C LEU A 353 19.61 -7.49 -2.38
N ASP A 354 18.71 -7.85 -3.28
CA ASP A 354 18.87 -7.68 -4.73
C ASP A 354 18.42 -6.28 -5.16
N THR A 355 19.37 -5.50 -5.67
CA THR A 355 19.17 -4.15 -6.20
C THR A 355 19.07 -4.10 -7.73
N SER A 356 18.99 -5.24 -8.41
CA SER A 356 18.94 -5.29 -9.89
C SER A 356 17.71 -4.59 -10.48
N TRP A 357 16.63 -4.42 -9.71
CA TRP A 357 15.47 -3.63 -10.09
C TRP A 357 15.81 -2.15 -10.45
N LEU A 358 16.96 -1.64 -10.01
CA LEU A 358 17.45 -0.32 -10.41
C LEU A 358 17.65 -0.21 -11.93
N TYR A 359 17.89 -1.34 -12.64
CA TYR A 359 18.04 -1.34 -14.09
C TYR A 359 16.72 -1.05 -14.82
N ASP A 360 15.60 -1.29 -14.18
CA ASP A 360 14.28 -1.03 -14.73
C ASP A 360 13.81 0.42 -14.51
N VAL A 361 14.51 1.19 -13.66
CA VAL A 361 14.16 2.59 -13.38
C VAL A 361 14.82 3.51 -14.43
N ASP A 362 14.00 4.35 -15.07
CA ASP A 362 14.48 5.46 -15.89
C ASP A 362 14.71 6.71 -15.02
N PHE A 363 15.99 7.05 -14.81
CA PHE A 363 16.40 8.24 -14.05
C PHE A 363 16.49 9.50 -14.91
N SER A 364 16.21 9.44 -16.21
CA SER A 364 16.30 10.60 -17.12
C SER A 364 15.49 11.84 -16.69
N PRO A 365 14.37 11.73 -15.95
CA PRO A 365 13.65 12.91 -15.44
C PRO A 365 14.45 13.77 -14.45
N LEU A 366 15.60 13.27 -13.96
CA LEU A 366 16.46 13.99 -13.02
C LEU A 366 17.60 14.78 -13.67
N ARG A 367 17.76 14.77 -15.02
CA ARG A 367 18.91 15.37 -15.73
C ARG A 367 19.10 16.85 -15.47
N ASP A 368 18.00 17.57 -15.35
CA ASP A 368 18.00 19.04 -15.32
C ASP A 368 17.95 19.62 -13.89
N ARG A 369 18.27 18.81 -12.87
CA ARG A 369 18.31 19.25 -11.48
C ARG A 369 19.55 18.76 -10.76
N PRO A 370 19.99 19.43 -9.66
CA PRO A 370 21.08 18.92 -8.84
C PRO A 370 20.68 17.58 -8.17
N VAL A 371 21.48 16.54 -8.42
CA VAL A 371 21.28 15.21 -7.83
C VAL A 371 22.41 14.88 -6.88
N LEU A 372 22.05 14.46 -5.67
CA LEU A 372 22.96 13.92 -4.66
C LEU A 372 22.62 12.45 -4.44
N ILE A 373 23.61 11.63 -4.12
CA ILE A 373 23.40 10.21 -3.84
C ILE A 373 24.09 9.81 -2.54
N THR A 374 23.45 8.88 -1.79
CA THR A 374 23.98 8.30 -0.56
C THR A 374 23.37 6.91 -0.30
N GLY A 375 23.72 6.30 0.82
CA GLY A 375 23.21 4.98 1.23
C GLY A 375 24.20 3.84 0.94
N ASP A 376 23.87 2.64 1.47
CA ASP A 376 24.73 1.45 1.39
C ASP A 376 25.03 1.05 -0.07
N ARG A 377 24.13 1.37 -1.02
CA ARG A 377 24.21 1.03 -2.45
C ARG A 377 24.35 2.27 -3.36
N ALA A 378 24.99 3.32 -2.83
CA ALA A 378 25.22 4.56 -3.59
C ALA A 378 26.00 4.33 -4.89
N TYR A 379 26.92 3.37 -4.94
CA TYR A 379 27.70 3.07 -6.15
C TYR A 379 26.87 2.37 -7.23
N ASP A 380 25.93 1.50 -6.87
CA ASP A 380 25.01 0.89 -7.85
C ASP A 380 24.10 1.97 -8.46
N LEU A 381 23.62 2.87 -7.62
CA LEU A 381 22.85 4.03 -8.06
C LEU A 381 23.69 4.95 -8.96
N ALA A 382 24.97 5.20 -8.63
CA ALA A 382 25.89 5.99 -9.44
C ALA A 382 26.03 5.44 -10.87
N VAL A 383 26.19 4.10 -11.01
CA VAL A 383 26.25 3.43 -12.32
C VAL A 383 24.96 3.68 -13.12
N ARG A 384 23.79 3.58 -12.49
CA ARG A 384 22.51 3.82 -13.17
C ARG A 384 22.33 5.27 -13.62
N LEU A 385 22.69 6.22 -12.77
CA LEU A 385 22.63 7.64 -13.10
C LEU A 385 23.60 7.98 -14.25
N GLN A 386 24.81 7.40 -14.26
CA GLN A 386 25.77 7.58 -15.32
C GLN A 386 25.24 7.04 -16.66
N VAL A 387 24.65 5.85 -16.69
CA VAL A 387 24.01 5.27 -17.89
C VAL A 387 22.87 6.16 -18.39
N ASN A 388 22.08 6.73 -17.48
CA ASN A 388 20.98 7.64 -17.81
C ASN A 388 21.45 9.09 -18.09
N GLN A 389 22.77 9.35 -18.08
CA GLN A 389 23.35 10.68 -18.31
C GLN A 389 22.85 11.76 -17.32
N VAL A 390 22.63 11.35 -16.05
CA VAL A 390 22.23 12.25 -14.98
C VAL A 390 23.49 12.68 -14.20
N PRO A 391 23.84 13.96 -14.17
CA PRO A 391 24.93 14.45 -13.32
C PRO A 391 24.58 14.26 -11.84
N PHE A 392 25.54 13.78 -11.04
CA PHE A 392 25.33 13.59 -9.62
C PHE A 392 26.58 13.89 -8.80
N ARG A 393 26.40 14.13 -7.50
CA ARG A 393 27.44 14.20 -6.49
C ARG A 393 27.19 13.14 -5.42
N HIS A 394 28.18 12.30 -5.12
CA HIS A 394 28.14 11.38 -3.99
C HIS A 394 28.45 12.14 -2.69
N VAL A 395 27.64 11.91 -1.66
CA VAL A 395 27.78 12.44 -0.29
C VAL A 395 27.74 11.30 0.71
N GLN A 396 28.49 11.44 1.81
CA GLN A 396 28.65 10.35 2.78
C GLN A 396 27.49 10.25 3.77
N SER A 397 26.71 11.33 3.96
CA SER A 397 25.64 11.39 4.93
C SER A 397 24.54 12.36 4.51
N PHE A 398 23.42 12.28 5.21
CA PHE A 398 22.31 13.23 5.04
C PHE A 398 22.71 14.66 5.44
N ASP A 399 23.51 14.82 6.51
CA ASP A 399 24.02 16.14 6.93
C ASP A 399 24.95 16.76 5.85
N GLU A 400 25.81 15.96 5.19
CA GLU A 400 26.60 16.43 4.05
C GLU A 400 25.71 16.84 2.87
N ALA A 401 24.61 16.10 2.62
CA ALA A 401 23.65 16.46 1.60
C ALA A 401 22.99 17.82 1.91
N LEU A 402 22.58 18.03 3.16
CA LEU A 402 22.04 19.32 3.61
C LEU A 402 23.04 20.46 3.41
N ALA A 403 24.31 20.25 3.79
CA ALA A 403 25.35 21.26 3.61
C ALA A 403 25.64 21.58 2.12
N ALA A 404 25.43 20.62 1.22
CA ALA A 404 25.71 20.75 -0.22
C ALA A 404 24.63 21.49 -1.02
N VAL A 405 23.43 21.71 -0.44
CA VAL A 405 22.31 22.38 -1.12
C VAL A 405 21.99 23.72 -0.45
N PRO A 406 21.56 24.74 -1.23
CA PRO A 406 21.12 26.01 -0.64
C PRO A 406 19.85 25.84 0.19
N PRO A 407 19.51 26.82 1.06
CA PRO A 407 18.18 26.89 1.67
C PRO A 407 17.08 26.87 0.62
N GLY A 408 15.94 26.24 0.96
CA GLY A 408 14.82 26.05 0.06
C GLY A 408 14.27 24.62 0.07
N ARG A 409 13.70 24.18 -1.05
CA ARG A 409 13.15 22.81 -1.18
C ARG A 409 14.30 21.80 -1.39
N LEU A 410 14.22 20.68 -0.67
CA LEU A 410 15.02 19.47 -0.92
C LEU A 410 14.07 18.27 -1.05
N GLU A 411 14.12 17.59 -2.18
CA GLU A 411 13.46 16.32 -2.39
C GLU A 411 14.37 15.19 -1.92
N VAL A 412 13.85 14.25 -1.17
CA VAL A 412 14.58 13.05 -0.74
C VAL A 412 13.76 11.83 -1.16
N ILE A 413 14.31 11.03 -2.07
CA ILE A 413 13.69 9.78 -2.51
C ILE A 413 14.54 8.63 -2.00
N ALA A 414 13.96 7.76 -1.20
CA ALA A 414 14.70 6.70 -0.52
C ALA A 414 13.91 5.39 -0.49
N ASN A 415 14.64 4.25 -0.50
CA ASN A 415 14.01 2.97 -0.24
C ASN A 415 13.75 2.79 1.27
N TYR A 416 13.19 1.65 1.68
CA TYR A 416 12.57 1.54 3.00
C TYR A 416 13.50 1.83 4.18
N THR A 417 14.66 1.17 4.27
CA THR A 417 15.56 1.40 5.41
C THR A 417 16.29 2.73 5.32
N ALA A 418 16.63 3.20 4.12
CA ALA A 418 17.20 4.53 3.92
C ALA A 418 16.21 5.65 4.32
N PHE A 419 14.93 5.46 3.99
CA PHE A 419 13.86 6.35 4.44
C PHE A 419 13.76 6.40 5.96
N GLN A 420 13.83 5.24 6.64
CA GLN A 420 13.75 5.17 8.09
C GLN A 420 14.97 5.82 8.76
N ASP A 421 16.17 5.60 8.21
CA ASP A 421 17.40 6.21 8.73
C ASP A 421 17.33 7.74 8.67
N ILE A 422 17.00 8.29 7.50
CA ILE A 422 16.87 9.75 7.30
C ILE A 422 15.74 10.33 8.15
N ARG A 423 14.61 9.63 8.26
CA ARG A 423 13.51 10.04 9.12
C ARG A 423 13.93 10.13 10.58
N ALA A 424 14.67 9.12 11.07
CA ALA A 424 15.17 9.11 12.44
C ALA A 424 16.18 10.25 12.70
N GLU A 425 16.98 10.64 11.70
CA GLU A 425 17.86 11.80 11.80
C GLU A 425 17.08 13.13 11.87
N LEU A 426 16.00 13.25 11.11
CA LEU A 426 15.11 14.41 11.16
C LEU A 426 14.36 14.52 12.49
N ASP A 427 13.89 13.39 13.05
CA ASP A 427 13.13 13.36 14.31
C ASP A 427 14.02 13.58 15.56
N ARG A 428 15.35 13.35 15.50
CA ARG A 428 16.27 13.57 16.64
C ARG A 428 16.58 15.04 16.92
N VAL A 429 16.32 15.92 16.00
CA VAL A 429 16.72 17.34 16.04
C VAL A 429 15.52 18.25 16.38
N ASN A 430 14.33 17.70 16.48
CA ASN A 430 13.12 18.36 16.97
C ASN A 430 12.81 17.92 18.41
#